data_b87a5e74de938a15d2aaf2e7dce87a88
#
_entry.id   b87a5e74de938a15d2aaf2e7dce87a88
#
_cell.length_a   1.000
_cell.length_b   1.000
_cell.length_c   1.000
_cell.angle_alpha   90.00
_cell.angle_beta   90.00
_cell.angle_gamma   90.00
#
_symmetry.space_group_name_H-M   'P 1'
#
loop_
_entity.id
_entity.type
_entity.pdbx_description
1 polymer ?
#
loop_
_entity_poly.entity_id
_entity_poly.type
_entity_poly.pdbx_seq_one_letter_code
_entity_poly.pdbx_strand_id
1 'polypeptide(L)'
;MRKRSSSKIIISLGIVLVIAITVFYTLQSNSTFSFTSEFEQTLSPTEPEEIPAAPEKSLDSSSEPQDKELSRTSALLSVHISDSQALILYEQGLKLYYQRQFPEALDLFNQALQIDDHCYEALNAKGAALAFQGHHNQGLALIKQALDLNPSFVYAHFNQGLAYELADRWDESIASYQKALQLDDQDTWSYYGIASIYGRQGNVDKVLEYLKLAIALDTDVKEVARNEQDFLPVRSDPRFQTLVKP
;
A
#
# COMPACT_ATOMS: atom_id res chain seq x y z
N MET A 1 19.25 26.87 -18.76
CA MET A 1 18.14 26.18 -18.07
C MET A 1 17.64 25.05 -18.96
N ARG A 2 18.03 23.80 -18.69
CA ARG A 2 17.60 22.64 -19.46
C ARG A 2 16.37 22.06 -18.77
N LYS A 3 15.19 22.14 -19.39
CA LYS A 3 14.01 21.35 -19.01
C LYS A 3 14.36 19.88 -19.13
N ARG A 4 14.64 19.21 -18.04
CA ARG A 4 14.76 17.74 -18.00
C ARG A 4 13.37 17.16 -18.22
N SER A 5 13.25 16.32 -19.21
CA SER A 5 12.03 15.68 -19.66
C SER A 5 11.49 14.73 -18.58
N SER A 6 10.41 15.10 -17.94
CA SER A 6 9.62 14.25 -17.02
C SER A 6 9.15 12.93 -17.67
N SER A 7 9.12 12.85 -19.00
CA SER A 7 8.65 11.68 -19.74
C SER A 7 9.55 10.43 -19.59
N LYS A 8 10.84 10.59 -19.23
CA LYS A 8 11.76 9.45 -19.07
C LYS A 8 11.58 8.72 -17.74
N ILE A 9 11.24 9.45 -16.68
CA ILE A 9 10.96 8.88 -15.35
C ILE A 9 9.68 8.03 -15.39
N ILE A 10 8.67 8.50 -16.12
CA ILE A 10 7.36 7.83 -16.23
C ILE A 10 7.47 6.45 -16.92
N ILE A 11 8.40 6.29 -17.87
CA ILE A 11 8.58 5.02 -18.59
C ILE A 11 9.22 3.96 -17.68
N SER A 12 10.14 4.37 -16.83
CA SER A 12 10.90 3.55 -15.91
C SER A 12 10.03 2.98 -14.78
N LEU A 13 9.37 3.84 -14.02
CA LEU A 13 8.40 3.43 -12.97
C LEU A 13 7.26 2.55 -13.50
N GLY A 14 6.88 2.71 -14.77
CA GLY A 14 5.86 1.89 -15.41
C GLY A 14 6.25 0.43 -15.60
N ILE A 15 7.53 0.11 -15.82
CA ILE A 15 8.03 -1.26 -15.97
C ILE A 15 8.04 -1.94 -14.60
N VAL A 16 8.51 -1.26 -13.56
CA VAL A 16 8.49 -1.76 -12.17
C VAL A 16 7.07 -2.09 -11.72
N LEU A 17 6.12 -1.21 -12.02
CA LEU A 17 4.73 -1.42 -11.66
C LEU A 17 4.13 -2.66 -12.35
N VAL A 18 4.42 -2.89 -13.65
CA VAL A 18 3.89 -4.04 -14.40
C VAL A 18 4.41 -5.37 -13.86
N ILE A 19 5.68 -5.44 -13.44
CA ILE A 19 6.27 -6.67 -12.88
C ILE A 19 5.69 -6.97 -11.48
N ALA A 20 5.57 -5.97 -10.61
CA ALA A 20 4.95 -6.11 -9.29
C ALA A 20 3.55 -6.71 -9.35
N ILE A 21 2.83 -6.41 -10.42
CA ILE A 21 1.44 -6.78 -10.62
C ILE A 21 1.29 -8.20 -11.16
N THR A 22 2.15 -8.61 -12.09
CA THR A 22 2.13 -9.99 -12.58
C THR A 22 2.39 -10.97 -11.44
N VAL A 23 3.32 -10.65 -10.53
CA VAL A 23 3.62 -11.46 -9.35
C VAL A 23 2.44 -11.45 -8.35
N PHE A 24 1.81 -10.30 -8.10
CA PHE A 24 0.66 -10.18 -7.21
C PHE A 24 -0.55 -11.00 -7.71
N TYR A 25 -0.88 -10.94 -9.02
CA TYR A 25 -1.97 -11.75 -9.58
C TYR A 25 -1.68 -13.25 -9.55
N THR A 26 -0.43 -13.66 -9.75
CA THR A 26 -0.06 -15.09 -9.63
C THR A 26 -0.13 -15.59 -8.19
N LEU A 27 0.17 -14.76 -7.20
CA LEU A 27 0.06 -15.11 -5.78
C LEU A 27 -1.40 -15.12 -5.29
N GLN A 28 -2.24 -14.17 -5.71
CA GLN A 28 -3.67 -14.18 -5.37
C GLN A 28 -4.45 -15.32 -6.05
N SER A 29 -4.14 -15.66 -7.29
CA SER A 29 -4.80 -16.80 -7.96
C SER A 29 -4.49 -18.14 -7.30
N ASN A 30 -3.40 -18.24 -6.54
CA ASN A 30 -3.05 -19.43 -5.77
C ASN A 30 -3.61 -19.42 -4.33
N SER A 31 -4.05 -18.27 -3.79
CA SER A 31 -4.60 -18.16 -2.43
C SER A 31 -6.12 -18.25 -2.33
N THR A 32 -6.85 -18.07 -3.43
CA THR A 32 -8.33 -18.14 -3.43
C THR A 32 -8.90 -19.57 -3.44
N PHE A 33 -8.05 -20.60 -3.43
CA PHE A 33 -8.53 -22.00 -3.49
C PHE A 33 -8.68 -22.70 -2.12
N SER A 34 -8.45 -22.03 -1.00
CA SER A 34 -8.47 -22.68 0.32
C SER A 34 -9.41 -22.10 1.38
N PHE A 35 -10.19 -21.04 1.09
CA PHE A 35 -10.96 -20.37 2.16
C PHE A 35 -12.45 -20.73 2.24
N THR A 36 -12.98 -21.59 1.38
CA THR A 36 -14.43 -21.88 1.35
C THR A 36 -14.84 -23.27 1.89
N SER A 37 -13.94 -24.08 2.43
CA SER A 37 -14.29 -25.44 2.89
C SER A 37 -14.18 -25.72 4.39
N GLU A 38 -13.71 -24.79 5.23
CA GLU A 38 -13.53 -25.05 6.67
C GLU A 38 -14.47 -24.28 7.63
N PHE A 39 -15.37 -23.43 7.12
CA PHE A 39 -16.23 -22.61 8.00
C PHE A 39 -17.64 -23.12 8.21
N GLU A 40 -18.01 -24.31 7.67
CA GLU A 40 -19.39 -24.83 7.76
C GLU A 40 -19.57 -25.99 8.78
N GLN A 41 -18.60 -26.31 9.62
CA GLN A 41 -18.69 -27.50 10.50
C GLN A 41 -18.62 -27.28 12.02
N THR A 42 -18.81 -26.06 12.53
CA THR A 42 -18.88 -25.86 14.01
C THR A 42 -19.96 -24.89 14.46
N LEU A 43 -21.23 -25.21 14.23
CA LEU A 43 -22.33 -24.60 14.97
C LEU A 43 -23.43 -25.65 15.23
N SER A 44 -23.24 -26.44 16.28
CA SER A 44 -24.32 -27.12 16.98
C SER A 44 -24.68 -26.34 18.25
N PRO A 45 -25.96 -26.09 18.52
CA PRO A 45 -26.37 -25.33 19.69
C PRO A 45 -26.29 -26.20 20.94
N THR A 46 -25.53 -25.77 21.92
CA THR A 46 -25.61 -26.27 23.31
C THR A 46 -26.51 -25.38 24.13
N GLU A 47 -27.45 -26.00 24.82
CA GLU A 47 -28.40 -25.42 25.78
C GLU A 47 -27.70 -24.65 26.94
N PRO A 48 -28.37 -23.67 27.56
CA PRO A 48 -27.79 -22.87 28.61
C PRO A 48 -27.81 -23.60 29.97
N GLU A 49 -26.64 -23.77 30.59
CA GLU A 49 -26.52 -24.15 32.01
C GLU A 49 -26.82 -22.95 32.92
N GLU A 50 -27.73 -23.19 33.88
CA GLU A 50 -28.08 -22.27 35.00
C GLU A 50 -26.88 -22.04 35.94
N ILE A 51 -26.52 -20.77 36.18
CA ILE A 51 -25.56 -20.37 37.22
C ILE A 51 -26.32 -19.81 38.41
N PRO A 52 -26.06 -20.27 39.65
CA PRO A 52 -26.80 -19.82 40.83
C PRO A 52 -26.36 -18.42 41.30
N ALA A 53 -27.35 -17.67 41.75
CA ALA A 53 -27.23 -16.32 42.30
C ALA A 53 -26.36 -16.26 43.57
N ALA A 54 -25.43 -15.27 43.63
CA ALA A 54 -24.76 -14.86 44.86
C ALA A 54 -25.01 -13.37 45.13
N PRO A 55 -24.92 -12.91 46.37
CA PRO A 55 -25.79 -11.89 46.96
C PRO A 55 -25.38 -10.44 46.68
N GLU A 56 -26.39 -9.57 46.62
CA GLU A 56 -26.28 -8.12 46.53
C GLU A 56 -25.44 -7.53 47.69
N LYS A 57 -24.43 -6.76 47.35
CA LYS A 57 -23.88 -5.72 48.25
C LYS A 57 -24.01 -4.37 47.57
N SER A 58 -24.83 -3.56 48.16
CA SER A 58 -24.95 -2.13 47.91
C SER A 58 -23.63 -1.43 48.16
N LEU A 59 -23.10 -0.70 47.16
CA LEU A 59 -22.11 0.35 47.35
C LEU A 59 -22.38 1.55 46.44
N ASP A 60 -22.37 2.63 47.09
CA ASP A 60 -22.54 4.04 46.90
C ASP A 60 -22.03 4.62 45.58
N SER A 61 -22.81 5.63 45.14
CA SER A 61 -22.61 6.47 43.98
C SER A 61 -21.39 7.38 44.12
N SER A 62 -20.38 7.24 43.24
CA SER A 62 -19.57 8.34 42.68
C SER A 62 -18.41 7.81 41.84
N SER A 63 -18.55 7.66 40.52
CA SER A 63 -17.48 7.71 39.56
C SER A 63 -17.99 7.75 38.11
N GLU A 64 -18.34 8.92 37.62
CA GLU A 64 -18.18 9.25 36.20
C GLU A 64 -16.85 9.99 36.08
N PRO A 65 -15.84 9.49 35.37
CA PRO A 65 -15.71 9.70 33.89
C PRO A 65 -14.96 8.61 33.09
N GLN A 66 -14.90 7.37 33.58
CA GLN A 66 -14.11 6.33 32.85
C GLN A 66 -14.83 5.75 31.62
N ASP A 67 -16.15 5.74 31.59
CA ASP A 67 -16.91 5.15 30.47
C ASP A 67 -16.87 5.98 29.17
N LYS A 68 -16.63 7.29 29.26
CA LYS A 68 -16.50 8.15 28.09
C LYS A 68 -15.15 8.01 27.36
N GLU A 69 -14.11 7.66 28.10
CA GLU A 69 -12.76 7.47 27.52
C GLU A 69 -12.62 6.08 26.88
N LEU A 70 -13.22 5.05 27.47
CA LEU A 70 -13.29 3.71 26.86
C LEU A 70 -14.15 3.70 25.61
N SER A 71 -15.26 4.45 25.58
CA SER A 71 -16.13 4.59 24.41
C SER A 71 -15.47 5.39 23.29
N ARG A 72 -14.64 6.38 23.62
CA ARG A 72 -13.85 7.14 22.63
C ARG A 72 -12.68 6.32 22.06
N THR A 73 -12.02 5.51 22.88
CA THR A 73 -10.93 4.62 22.43
C THR A 73 -11.46 3.46 21.57
N SER A 74 -12.65 2.95 21.86
CA SER A 74 -13.32 1.91 21.06
C SER A 74 -13.79 2.45 19.69
N ALA A 75 -14.24 3.70 19.62
CA ALA A 75 -14.66 4.34 18.38
C ALA A 75 -13.47 4.69 17.44
N LEU A 76 -12.24 4.76 17.99
CA LEU A 76 -11.02 5.10 17.22
C LEU A 76 -10.33 3.90 16.57
N LEU A 77 -10.85 2.68 16.69
CA LEU A 77 -10.20 1.45 16.20
C LEU A 77 -11.05 0.62 15.23
N SER A 78 -12.23 1.08 14.82
CA SER A 78 -12.97 0.38 13.76
C SER A 78 -12.53 0.91 12.39
N VAL A 79 -11.69 0.15 11.71
CA VAL A 79 -11.41 0.37 10.28
C VAL A 79 -12.73 0.19 9.53
N HIS A 80 -13.08 1.15 8.66
CA HIS A 80 -14.24 1.04 7.79
C HIS A 80 -14.10 -0.20 6.89
N ILE A 81 -15.15 -1.00 6.81
CA ILE A 81 -15.23 -2.14 5.88
C ILE A 81 -15.93 -1.63 4.63
N SER A 82 -15.21 -1.60 3.52
CA SER A 82 -15.70 -1.10 2.24
C SER A 82 -16.84 -1.94 1.69
N ASP A 83 -17.80 -1.29 1.03
CA ASP A 83 -18.93 -1.96 0.37
C ASP A 83 -18.44 -2.94 -0.70
N SER A 84 -19.05 -4.12 -0.78
CA SER A 84 -18.63 -5.19 -1.69
C SER A 84 -18.78 -4.81 -3.17
N GLN A 85 -19.78 -4.01 -3.53
CA GLN A 85 -19.97 -3.54 -4.91
C GLN A 85 -18.98 -2.43 -5.27
N ALA A 86 -18.63 -1.56 -4.31
CA ALA A 86 -17.55 -0.61 -4.45
C ALA A 86 -16.22 -1.31 -4.69
N LEU A 87 -15.92 -2.38 -3.94
CA LEU A 87 -14.72 -3.19 -4.14
C LEU A 87 -14.65 -3.86 -5.50
N ILE A 88 -15.75 -4.37 -6.03
CA ILE A 88 -15.80 -4.94 -7.40
C ILE A 88 -15.41 -3.88 -8.44
N LEU A 89 -15.95 -2.67 -8.35
CA LEU A 89 -15.59 -1.58 -9.26
C LEU A 89 -14.13 -1.13 -9.08
N TYR A 90 -13.65 -1.07 -7.85
CA TYR A 90 -12.25 -0.82 -7.54
C TYR A 90 -11.33 -1.85 -8.22
N GLU A 91 -11.61 -3.15 -8.10
CA GLU A 91 -10.81 -4.20 -8.72
C GLU A 91 -10.81 -4.13 -10.26
N GLN A 92 -11.97 -3.79 -10.85
CA GLN A 92 -12.04 -3.55 -12.30
C GLN A 92 -11.20 -2.33 -12.69
N GLY A 93 -11.26 -1.26 -11.90
CA GLY A 93 -10.43 -0.07 -12.10
C GLY A 93 -8.95 -0.36 -11.98
N LEU A 94 -8.53 -1.21 -11.03
CA LEU A 94 -7.15 -1.64 -10.90
C LEU A 94 -6.62 -2.34 -12.16
N LYS A 95 -7.42 -3.20 -12.80
CA LYS A 95 -7.01 -3.86 -14.05
C LYS A 95 -6.67 -2.83 -15.14
N LEU A 96 -7.49 -1.78 -15.26
CA LEU A 96 -7.25 -0.69 -16.21
C LEU A 96 -6.06 0.19 -15.79
N TYR A 97 -5.94 0.48 -14.51
CA TYR A 97 -4.80 1.22 -13.95
C TYR A 97 -3.47 0.55 -14.30
N TYR A 98 -3.42 -0.76 -14.18
CA TYR A 98 -2.23 -1.55 -14.51
C TYR A 98 -1.93 -1.59 -16.00
N GLN A 99 -2.95 -1.50 -16.84
CA GLN A 99 -2.82 -1.33 -18.29
C GLN A 99 -2.49 0.12 -18.67
N ARG A 100 -2.30 1.03 -17.67
CA ARG A 100 -2.07 2.46 -17.85
C ARG A 100 -3.24 3.21 -18.53
N GLN A 101 -4.40 2.62 -18.52
CA GLN A 101 -5.65 3.23 -18.97
C GLN A 101 -6.24 4.07 -17.82
N PHE A 102 -5.49 5.12 -17.44
CA PHE A 102 -5.82 5.91 -16.25
C PHE A 102 -7.16 6.63 -16.32
N PRO A 103 -7.60 7.22 -17.46
CA PRO A 103 -8.91 7.83 -17.55
C PRO A 103 -10.04 6.85 -17.23
N GLU A 104 -10.03 5.67 -17.82
CA GLU A 104 -11.02 4.61 -17.64
C GLU A 104 -10.96 4.04 -16.22
N ALA A 105 -9.76 3.87 -15.66
CA ALA A 105 -9.57 3.46 -14.28
C ALA A 105 -10.18 4.48 -13.29
N LEU A 106 -9.94 5.78 -13.53
CA LEU A 106 -10.51 6.86 -12.72
C LEU A 106 -12.04 6.88 -12.74
N ASP A 107 -12.67 6.57 -13.88
CA ASP A 107 -14.12 6.47 -13.97
C ASP A 107 -14.66 5.34 -13.07
N LEU A 108 -14.00 4.18 -13.04
CA LEU A 108 -14.39 3.07 -12.16
C LEU A 108 -14.15 3.38 -10.68
N PHE A 109 -13.03 4.01 -10.34
CA PHE A 109 -12.78 4.46 -8.97
C PHE A 109 -13.80 5.51 -8.52
N ASN A 110 -14.23 6.41 -9.41
CA ASN A 110 -15.30 7.36 -9.13
C ASN A 110 -16.63 6.65 -8.87
N GLN A 111 -16.98 5.63 -9.66
CA GLN A 111 -18.21 4.84 -9.45
C GLN A 111 -18.15 4.08 -8.12
N ALA A 112 -17.01 3.49 -7.77
CA ALA A 112 -16.82 2.87 -6.47
C ALA A 112 -17.07 3.87 -5.31
N LEU A 113 -16.53 5.08 -5.42
CA LEU A 113 -16.70 6.14 -4.43
C LEU A 113 -18.11 6.79 -4.43
N GLN A 114 -18.91 6.60 -5.48
CA GLN A 114 -20.33 6.96 -5.46
C GLN A 114 -21.18 5.96 -4.65
N ILE A 115 -20.74 4.70 -4.58
CA ILE A 115 -21.42 3.66 -3.79
C ILE A 115 -20.97 3.76 -2.33
N ASP A 116 -19.65 3.90 -2.10
CA ASP A 116 -19.05 4.00 -0.78
C ASP A 116 -17.95 5.07 -0.80
N ASP A 117 -18.24 6.25 -0.30
CA ASP A 117 -17.32 7.39 -0.26
C ASP A 117 -16.16 7.19 0.75
N HIS A 118 -16.26 6.18 1.62
CA HIS A 118 -15.24 5.74 2.56
C HIS A 118 -14.46 4.49 2.09
N CYS A 119 -14.65 4.04 0.84
CA CYS A 119 -13.85 2.98 0.24
C CYS A 119 -12.39 3.43 0.11
N TYR A 120 -11.60 3.16 1.15
CA TYR A 120 -10.21 3.62 1.23
C TYR A 120 -9.32 3.01 0.15
N GLU A 121 -9.66 1.81 -0.36
CA GLU A 121 -8.96 1.18 -1.48
C GLU A 121 -9.15 2.01 -2.76
N ALA A 122 -10.38 2.42 -3.05
CA ALA A 122 -10.69 3.24 -4.23
C ALA A 122 -10.10 4.65 -4.12
N LEU A 123 -10.13 5.27 -2.91
CA LEU A 123 -9.48 6.55 -2.66
C LEU A 123 -7.98 6.47 -2.93
N ASN A 124 -7.31 5.45 -2.42
CA ASN A 124 -5.89 5.23 -2.61
C ASN A 124 -5.54 5.02 -4.09
N ALA A 125 -6.24 4.14 -4.79
CA ALA A 125 -5.98 3.83 -6.20
C ALA A 125 -6.23 5.03 -7.11
N LYS A 126 -7.32 5.78 -6.88
CA LYS A 126 -7.60 7.05 -7.56
C LYS A 126 -6.48 8.06 -7.33
N GLY A 127 -6.00 8.16 -6.09
CA GLY A 127 -4.89 9.04 -5.74
C GLY A 127 -3.61 8.69 -6.48
N ALA A 128 -3.26 7.40 -6.55
CA ALA A 128 -2.10 6.91 -7.29
C ALA A 128 -2.23 7.19 -8.80
N ALA A 129 -3.42 6.94 -9.40
CA ALA A 129 -3.67 7.22 -10.81
C ALA A 129 -3.49 8.71 -11.16
N LEU A 130 -3.99 9.60 -10.30
CA LEU A 130 -3.81 11.05 -10.47
C LEU A 130 -2.33 11.45 -10.34
N ALA A 131 -1.58 10.86 -9.42
CA ALA A 131 -0.16 11.14 -9.27
C ALA A 131 0.62 10.77 -10.54
N PHE A 132 0.33 9.61 -11.16
CA PHE A 132 0.91 9.21 -12.44
C PHE A 132 0.56 10.15 -13.61
N GLN A 133 -0.59 10.80 -13.56
CA GLN A 133 -0.98 11.82 -14.55
C GLN A 133 -0.37 13.20 -14.27
N GLY A 134 0.46 13.34 -13.23
CA GLY A 134 1.10 14.59 -12.84
C GLY A 134 0.27 15.47 -11.89
N HIS A 135 -0.89 14.99 -11.46
CA HIS A 135 -1.74 15.67 -10.48
C HIS A 135 -1.34 15.31 -9.04
N HIS A 136 -0.04 15.45 -8.71
CA HIS A 136 0.57 14.92 -7.49
C HIS A 136 -0.14 15.39 -6.21
N ASN A 137 -0.45 16.70 -6.09
CA ASN A 137 -1.10 17.19 -4.88
C ASN A 137 -2.53 16.66 -4.70
N GLN A 138 -3.27 16.47 -5.80
CA GLN A 138 -4.61 15.88 -5.74
C GLN A 138 -4.53 14.40 -5.38
N GLY A 139 -3.56 13.69 -5.96
CA GLY A 139 -3.28 12.29 -5.64
C GLY A 139 -2.94 12.11 -4.17
N LEU A 140 -2.01 12.91 -3.65
CA LEU A 140 -1.60 12.89 -2.24
C LEU A 140 -2.76 13.18 -1.27
N ALA A 141 -3.67 14.10 -1.65
CA ALA A 141 -4.84 14.41 -0.81
C ALA A 141 -5.79 13.20 -0.69
N LEU A 142 -6.03 12.45 -1.77
CA LEU A 142 -6.87 11.25 -1.76
C LEU A 142 -6.20 10.09 -1.02
N ILE A 143 -4.90 9.89 -1.21
CA ILE A 143 -4.15 8.87 -0.47
C ILE A 143 -4.18 9.18 1.03
N LYS A 144 -4.06 10.47 1.40
CA LYS A 144 -4.21 10.87 2.79
C LYS A 144 -5.59 10.55 3.35
N GLN A 145 -6.67 10.80 2.60
CA GLN A 145 -8.02 10.41 3.02
C GLN A 145 -8.13 8.89 3.25
N ALA A 146 -7.54 8.08 2.37
CA ALA A 146 -7.48 6.63 2.56
C ALA A 146 -6.76 6.25 3.85
N LEU A 147 -5.64 6.92 4.17
CA LEU A 147 -4.87 6.70 5.40
C LEU A 147 -5.58 7.22 6.65
N ASP A 148 -6.39 8.27 6.54
CA ASP A 148 -7.23 8.75 7.65
C ASP A 148 -8.32 7.72 8.00
N LEU A 149 -8.82 6.95 7.02
CA LEU A 149 -9.78 5.86 7.19
C LEU A 149 -9.12 4.55 7.65
N ASN A 150 -7.98 4.21 7.08
CA ASN A 150 -7.20 3.02 7.42
C ASN A 150 -5.70 3.35 7.54
N PRO A 151 -5.22 3.75 8.74
CA PRO A 151 -3.82 4.11 8.95
C PRO A 151 -2.82 2.96 8.76
N SER A 152 -3.28 1.70 8.78
CA SER A 152 -2.45 0.51 8.57
C SER A 152 -2.49 -0.04 7.14
N PHE A 153 -3.10 0.69 6.20
CA PHE A 153 -3.17 0.27 4.81
C PHE A 153 -1.80 0.43 4.13
N VAL A 154 -1.04 -0.65 4.06
CA VAL A 154 0.34 -0.69 3.53
C VAL A 154 0.44 -0.07 2.15
N TYR A 155 -0.48 -0.44 1.23
CA TYR A 155 -0.50 0.09 -0.14
C TYR A 155 -0.69 1.60 -0.21
N ALA A 156 -1.39 2.21 0.74
CA ALA A 156 -1.55 3.66 0.76
C ALA A 156 -0.26 4.36 1.19
N HIS A 157 0.50 3.80 2.12
CA HIS A 157 1.83 4.32 2.46
C HIS A 157 2.81 4.15 1.29
N PHE A 158 2.79 3.00 0.60
CA PHE A 158 3.58 2.79 -0.62
C PHE A 158 3.20 3.81 -1.71
N ASN A 159 1.92 3.96 -2.04
CA ASN A 159 1.45 4.92 -3.05
C ASN A 159 1.70 6.38 -2.65
N GLN A 160 1.70 6.69 -1.36
CA GLN A 160 2.11 8.01 -0.87
C GLN A 160 3.60 8.25 -1.17
N GLY A 161 4.46 7.26 -0.91
CA GLY A 161 5.87 7.30 -1.27
C GLY A 161 6.06 7.54 -2.76
N LEU A 162 5.36 6.76 -3.60
CA LEU A 162 5.41 6.89 -5.05
C LEU A 162 4.92 8.27 -5.53
N ALA A 163 3.84 8.79 -4.96
CA ALA A 163 3.32 10.12 -5.33
C ALA A 163 4.28 11.25 -4.94
N TYR A 164 4.97 11.14 -3.80
CA TYR A 164 6.04 12.06 -3.42
C TYR A 164 7.25 11.93 -4.35
N GLU A 165 7.63 10.71 -4.72
CA GLU A 165 8.72 10.44 -5.65
C GLU A 165 8.47 11.07 -7.04
N LEU A 166 7.25 10.94 -7.57
CA LEU A 166 6.82 11.57 -8.82
C LEU A 166 6.82 13.10 -8.74
N ALA A 167 6.69 13.65 -7.53
CA ALA A 167 6.76 15.09 -7.26
C ALA A 167 8.17 15.59 -6.93
N ASP A 168 9.22 14.75 -7.06
CA ASP A 168 10.63 15.03 -6.68
C ASP A 168 10.80 15.37 -5.18
N ARG A 169 9.87 14.90 -4.32
CA ARG A 169 9.89 15.07 -2.86
C ARG A 169 10.49 13.85 -2.19
N TRP A 170 11.79 13.69 -2.32
CA TRP A 170 12.48 12.44 -2.02
C TRP A 170 12.51 12.07 -0.53
N ASP A 171 12.65 13.05 0.36
CA ASP A 171 12.67 12.79 1.80
C ASP A 171 11.31 12.27 2.29
N GLU A 172 10.21 12.89 1.84
CA GLU A 172 8.87 12.46 2.18
C GLU A 172 8.53 11.11 1.52
N SER A 173 9.05 10.85 0.33
CA SER A 173 8.91 9.57 -0.34
C SER A 173 9.55 8.45 0.48
N ILE A 174 10.83 8.62 0.88
CA ILE A 174 11.55 7.67 1.71
C ILE A 174 10.81 7.42 3.03
N ALA A 175 10.34 8.48 3.69
CA ALA A 175 9.58 8.35 4.94
C ALA A 175 8.28 7.53 4.77
N SER A 176 7.59 7.72 3.64
CA SER A 176 6.35 6.98 3.34
C SER A 176 6.63 5.50 3.04
N TYR A 177 7.67 5.19 2.25
CA TYR A 177 8.11 3.80 2.02
C TYR A 177 8.56 3.13 3.31
N GLN A 178 9.30 3.84 4.17
CA GLN A 178 9.69 3.32 5.48
C GLN A 178 8.47 3.04 6.37
N LYS A 179 7.40 3.84 6.23
CA LYS A 179 6.15 3.58 6.96
C LYS A 179 5.44 2.33 6.45
N ALA A 180 5.43 2.09 5.14
CA ALA A 180 4.95 0.83 4.56
C ALA A 180 5.74 -0.36 5.13
N LEU A 181 7.08 -0.28 5.15
CA LEU A 181 7.97 -1.32 5.69
C LEU A 181 7.84 -1.57 7.20
N GLN A 182 7.42 -0.56 7.98
CA GLN A 182 7.09 -0.75 9.41
C GLN A 182 5.82 -1.59 9.61
N LEU A 183 4.91 -1.58 8.64
CA LEU A 183 3.65 -2.32 8.66
C LEU A 183 3.79 -3.70 7.99
N ASP A 184 4.61 -3.78 6.94
CA ASP A 184 4.91 -5.00 6.20
C ASP A 184 6.39 -4.98 5.77
N ASP A 185 7.24 -5.69 6.48
CA ASP A 185 8.67 -5.81 6.19
C ASP A 185 8.98 -6.73 4.97
N GLN A 186 7.96 -7.35 4.38
CA GLN A 186 8.06 -8.15 3.17
C GLN A 186 7.70 -7.35 1.89
N ASP A 187 7.42 -6.04 2.00
CA ASP A 187 7.15 -5.21 0.84
C ASP A 187 8.42 -4.91 0.04
N THR A 188 8.70 -5.78 -0.92
CA THR A 188 9.83 -5.70 -1.87
C THR A 188 9.91 -4.32 -2.53
N TRP A 189 8.76 -3.75 -2.91
CA TRP A 189 8.73 -2.55 -3.73
C TRP A 189 9.01 -1.27 -2.93
N SER A 190 8.72 -1.24 -1.64
CA SER A 190 9.15 -0.14 -0.78
C SER A 190 10.67 -0.13 -0.59
N TYR A 191 11.31 -1.30 -0.41
CA TYR A 191 12.78 -1.37 -0.41
C TYR A 191 13.37 -0.92 -1.74
N TYR A 192 12.78 -1.36 -2.86
CA TYR A 192 13.23 -0.96 -4.19
C TYR A 192 13.06 0.54 -4.43
N GLY A 193 11.92 1.14 -4.06
CA GLY A 193 11.67 2.57 -4.19
C GLY A 193 12.70 3.41 -3.43
N ILE A 194 13.04 3.02 -2.20
CA ILE A 194 14.10 3.70 -1.44
C ILE A 194 15.46 3.56 -2.16
N ALA A 195 15.79 2.36 -2.65
CA ALA A 195 17.03 2.13 -3.40
C ALA A 195 17.10 2.97 -4.69
N SER A 196 15.99 3.09 -5.42
CA SER A 196 15.84 3.89 -6.63
C SER A 196 16.12 5.38 -6.37
N ILE A 197 15.56 5.95 -5.31
CA ILE A 197 15.81 7.33 -4.92
C ILE A 197 17.30 7.55 -4.62
N TYR A 198 17.93 6.66 -3.84
CA TYR A 198 19.37 6.74 -3.57
C TYR A 198 20.23 6.50 -4.82
N GLY A 199 19.72 5.69 -5.76
CA GLY A 199 20.34 5.50 -7.08
C GLY A 199 20.45 6.81 -7.86
N ARG A 200 19.36 7.57 -7.96
CA ARG A 200 19.34 8.91 -8.57
C ARG A 200 20.27 9.91 -7.88
N GLN A 201 20.44 9.77 -6.55
CA GLN A 201 21.37 10.58 -5.76
C GLN A 201 22.83 10.15 -5.91
N GLY A 202 23.11 8.98 -6.53
CA GLY A 202 24.46 8.42 -6.64
C GLY A 202 25.03 7.86 -5.34
N ASN A 203 24.17 7.57 -4.35
CA ASN A 203 24.57 7.03 -3.07
C ASN A 203 24.66 5.49 -3.12
N VAL A 204 25.82 4.98 -3.56
CA VAL A 204 26.05 3.55 -3.75
C VAL A 204 25.79 2.74 -2.48
N ASP A 205 26.25 3.23 -1.32
CA ASP A 205 26.14 2.48 -0.06
C ASP A 205 24.67 2.25 0.33
N LYS A 206 23.84 3.28 0.21
CA LYS A 206 22.41 3.18 0.47
C LYS A 206 21.70 2.34 -0.58
N VAL A 207 22.07 2.46 -1.85
CA VAL A 207 21.55 1.56 -2.90
C VAL A 207 21.81 0.11 -2.54
N LEU A 208 23.04 -0.25 -2.17
CA LEU A 208 23.39 -1.63 -1.80
C LEU A 208 22.65 -2.10 -0.55
N GLU A 209 22.44 -1.22 0.42
CA GLU A 209 21.69 -1.53 1.64
C GLU A 209 20.26 -1.96 1.33
N TYR A 210 19.51 -1.12 0.61
CA TYR A 210 18.09 -1.36 0.35
C TYR A 210 17.84 -2.35 -0.79
N LEU A 211 18.63 -2.29 -1.87
CA LEU A 211 18.45 -3.19 -3.00
C LEU A 211 18.75 -4.65 -2.65
N LYS A 212 19.68 -4.93 -1.72
CA LYS A 212 19.90 -6.28 -1.19
C LYS A 212 18.67 -6.86 -0.51
N LEU A 213 17.94 -6.04 0.24
CA LEU A 213 16.71 -6.46 0.92
C LEU A 213 15.62 -6.76 -0.10
N ALA A 214 15.42 -5.89 -1.10
CA ALA A 214 14.48 -6.13 -2.17
C ALA A 214 14.79 -7.43 -2.95
N ILE A 215 16.07 -7.66 -3.31
CA ILE A 215 16.52 -8.88 -4.02
C ILE A 215 16.37 -10.14 -3.15
N ALA A 216 16.53 -10.03 -1.84
CA ALA A 216 16.35 -11.17 -0.94
C ALA A 216 14.88 -11.62 -0.88
N LEU A 217 13.94 -10.71 -1.07
CA LEU A 217 12.50 -10.99 -1.14
C LEU A 217 12.07 -11.45 -2.53
N ASP A 218 12.63 -10.84 -3.59
CA ASP A 218 12.30 -11.15 -4.98
C ASP A 218 13.57 -11.02 -5.86
N THR A 219 14.03 -12.15 -6.39
CA THR A 219 15.25 -12.19 -7.24
C THR A 219 15.09 -11.49 -8.58
N ASP A 220 13.86 -11.34 -9.09
CA ASP A 220 13.58 -10.69 -10.38
C ASP A 220 13.89 -9.19 -10.34
N VAL A 221 13.92 -8.61 -9.14
CA VAL A 221 14.38 -7.24 -8.89
C VAL A 221 15.78 -6.98 -9.45
N LYS A 222 16.66 -7.99 -9.55
CA LYS A 222 17.99 -7.84 -10.16
C LYS A 222 17.91 -7.40 -11.62
N GLU A 223 17.01 -8.01 -12.38
CA GLU A 223 16.82 -7.66 -13.78
C GLU A 223 16.24 -6.25 -13.92
N VAL A 224 15.26 -5.93 -13.11
CA VAL A 224 14.68 -4.59 -13.08
C VAL A 224 15.76 -3.55 -12.79
N ALA A 225 16.55 -3.73 -11.73
CA ALA A 225 17.60 -2.79 -11.32
C ALA A 225 18.70 -2.61 -12.39
N ARG A 226 19.08 -3.66 -13.12
CA ARG A 226 20.06 -3.56 -14.19
C ARG A 226 19.63 -2.61 -15.31
N ASN A 227 18.33 -2.62 -15.61
CA ASN A 227 17.77 -1.90 -16.75
C ASN A 227 17.24 -0.50 -16.37
N GLU A 228 17.03 -0.26 -15.06
CA GLU A 228 16.42 0.96 -14.54
C GLU A 228 17.37 2.16 -14.65
N GLN A 229 16.84 3.29 -15.15
CA GLN A 229 17.62 4.51 -15.34
C GLN A 229 18.02 5.19 -14.02
N ASP A 230 17.27 4.95 -12.96
CA ASP A 230 17.52 5.53 -11.66
C ASP A 230 18.87 5.11 -11.08
N PHE A 231 19.38 3.93 -11.47
CA PHE A 231 20.68 3.44 -11.05
C PHE A 231 21.83 3.85 -12.00
N LEU A 232 21.59 4.66 -13.03
CA LEU A 232 22.66 5.13 -13.92
C LEU A 232 23.84 5.76 -13.19
N PRO A 233 23.64 6.60 -12.15
CA PRO A 233 24.75 7.21 -11.44
C PRO A 233 25.65 6.22 -10.70
N VAL A 234 25.12 5.05 -10.32
CA VAL A 234 25.81 4.01 -9.53
C VAL A 234 26.16 2.77 -10.36
N ARG A 235 25.70 2.69 -11.60
CA ARG A 235 25.81 1.50 -12.47
C ARG A 235 27.25 1.03 -12.73
N SER A 236 28.22 1.95 -12.71
CA SER A 236 29.64 1.63 -12.92
C SER A 236 30.35 1.12 -11.67
N ASP A 237 29.72 1.19 -10.49
CA ASP A 237 30.32 0.68 -9.25
C ASP A 237 30.39 -0.86 -9.30
N PRO A 238 31.56 -1.49 -9.09
CA PRO A 238 31.71 -2.94 -9.14
C PRO A 238 30.83 -3.70 -8.13
N ARG A 239 30.51 -3.09 -7.00
CA ARG A 239 29.64 -3.69 -5.97
C ARG A 239 28.18 -3.76 -6.45
N PHE A 240 27.71 -2.68 -7.12
CA PHE A 240 26.37 -2.67 -7.74
C PHE A 240 26.30 -3.73 -8.86
N GLN A 241 27.31 -3.77 -9.75
CA GLN A 241 27.37 -4.76 -10.84
C GLN A 241 27.35 -6.20 -10.30
N THR A 242 28.07 -6.45 -9.20
CA THR A 242 28.10 -7.77 -8.55
C THR A 242 26.74 -8.12 -7.96
N LEU A 243 26.05 -7.15 -7.34
CA LEU A 243 24.76 -7.37 -6.69
C LEU A 243 23.67 -7.74 -7.69
N VAL A 244 23.61 -7.05 -8.85
CA VAL A 244 22.57 -7.27 -9.87
C VAL A 244 22.96 -8.29 -10.95
N LYS A 245 24.07 -9.00 -10.75
CA LYS A 245 24.52 -10.05 -11.69
C LYS A 245 23.43 -11.14 -11.83
N PRO A 246 23.17 -11.65 -13.07
CA PRO A 246 22.23 -12.75 -13.30
C PRO A 246 22.45 -13.96 -12.42
#